data_2870698fc4dcd3a596d2ed487aa7a99a
#
_entry.id   2870698fc4dcd3a596d2ed487aa7a99a
#
_cell.length_a   1.000
_cell.length_b   1.000
_cell.length_c   1.000
_cell.angle_alpha   90.00
_cell.angle_beta   90.00
_cell.angle_gamma   90.00
#
_symmetry.space_group_name_H-M   'P 1'
#
loop_
_entity.id
_entity.type
_entity.pdbx_description
1 polymer ?
#
loop_
_entity_poly.entity_id
_entity_poly.type
_entity_poly.pdbx_seq_one_letter_code
_entity_poly.pdbx_strand_id
1 'polypeptide(L)'
;MTDATSDLLAAAAAGDADAVRRALDAGADIEARGDGGMTPLVAATKANRVDAARLLIEAGADVNAKDDIQDSAYLYAGARGHDEILRMTLAHGADLRSTNRFGGTALIPASERGLLPTVEILLEAGVDPDHINNLGWTALHEAIVLGDGSARYVEVVRTLLDGGADATIRDGDGVLPVDLAAARGYDAIVAELRR
;
A
#
# COMPACT_ATOMS: atom_id res chain seq x y z
N MET A 1 -21.75 -5.96 -20.67
CA MET A 1 -20.35 -6.41 -20.61
C MET A 1 -20.17 -7.43 -21.72
N THR A 2 -19.09 -7.36 -22.52
CA THR A 2 -18.80 -8.37 -23.55
C THR A 2 -18.29 -9.66 -22.86
N ASP A 3 -18.38 -10.83 -23.53
CA ASP A 3 -17.84 -12.08 -22.99
C ASP A 3 -16.35 -11.93 -22.69
N ALA A 4 -15.56 -11.31 -23.60
CA ALA A 4 -14.14 -11.06 -23.40
C ALA A 4 -13.84 -10.22 -22.14
N THR A 5 -14.67 -9.23 -21.82
CA THR A 5 -14.50 -8.40 -20.61
C THR A 5 -14.81 -9.18 -19.33
N SER A 6 -15.84 -10.03 -19.35
CA SER A 6 -16.14 -10.93 -18.22
C SER A 6 -15.01 -11.94 -18.00
N ASP A 7 -14.47 -12.48 -19.10
CA ASP A 7 -13.34 -13.40 -19.07
C ASP A 7 -12.08 -12.73 -18.53
N LEU A 8 -11.83 -11.45 -18.87
CA LEU A 8 -10.68 -10.69 -18.34
C LEU A 8 -10.75 -10.54 -16.83
N LEU A 9 -11.89 -10.13 -16.28
CA LEU A 9 -12.10 -10.00 -14.83
C LEU A 9 -11.87 -11.31 -14.10
N ALA A 10 -12.42 -12.41 -14.62
CA ALA A 10 -12.24 -13.73 -14.03
C ALA A 10 -10.79 -14.24 -14.12
N ALA A 11 -10.15 -14.08 -15.29
CA ALA A 11 -8.76 -14.48 -15.52
C ALA A 11 -7.79 -13.69 -14.64
N ALA A 12 -8.00 -12.38 -14.48
CA ALA A 12 -7.18 -11.52 -13.63
C ALA A 12 -7.22 -11.98 -12.15
N ALA A 13 -8.41 -12.20 -11.62
CA ALA A 13 -8.60 -12.68 -10.25
C ALA A 13 -8.00 -14.09 -10.03
N ALA A 14 -8.14 -14.98 -11.03
CA ALA A 14 -7.56 -16.32 -11.00
C ALA A 14 -6.03 -16.33 -11.16
N GLY A 15 -5.46 -15.30 -11.82
CA GLY A 15 -4.04 -15.25 -12.15
C GLY A 15 -3.66 -16.04 -13.41
N ASP A 16 -4.64 -16.32 -14.27
CA ASP A 16 -4.40 -16.99 -15.57
C ASP A 16 -3.89 -15.94 -16.58
N ALA A 17 -2.56 -15.81 -16.62
CA ALA A 17 -1.87 -14.85 -17.49
C ALA A 17 -2.17 -15.06 -18.98
N ASP A 18 -2.31 -16.34 -19.41
CA ASP A 18 -2.64 -16.62 -20.80
C ASP A 18 -4.09 -16.26 -21.14
N ALA A 19 -5.03 -16.47 -20.21
CA ALA A 19 -6.41 -16.04 -20.39
C ALA A 19 -6.52 -14.51 -20.37
N VAL A 20 -5.76 -13.81 -19.50
CA VAL A 20 -5.65 -12.34 -19.51
C VAL A 20 -5.21 -11.84 -20.88
N ARG A 21 -4.14 -12.41 -21.44
CA ARG A 21 -3.64 -12.02 -22.76
C ARG A 21 -4.70 -12.24 -23.85
N ARG A 22 -5.32 -13.43 -23.89
CA ARG A 22 -6.37 -13.73 -24.89
C ARG A 22 -7.57 -12.76 -24.77
N ALA A 23 -8.00 -12.41 -23.57
CA ALA A 23 -9.09 -11.49 -23.36
C ALA A 23 -8.74 -10.07 -23.84
N LEU A 24 -7.53 -9.59 -23.55
CA LEU A 24 -7.04 -8.30 -24.04
C LEU A 24 -6.95 -8.28 -25.58
N ASP A 25 -6.41 -9.33 -26.20
CA ASP A 25 -6.32 -9.47 -27.66
C ASP A 25 -7.71 -9.51 -28.33
N ALA A 26 -8.74 -10.01 -27.60
CA ALA A 26 -10.13 -10.00 -28.02
C ALA A 26 -10.84 -8.66 -27.80
N GLY A 27 -10.14 -7.63 -27.33
CA GLY A 27 -10.67 -6.29 -27.11
C GLY A 27 -11.49 -6.13 -25.82
N ALA A 28 -11.17 -6.89 -24.77
CA ALA A 28 -11.77 -6.69 -23.45
C ALA A 28 -11.48 -5.28 -22.93
N ASP A 29 -12.43 -4.70 -22.22
CA ASP A 29 -12.23 -3.42 -21.53
C ASP A 29 -11.32 -3.61 -20.31
N ILE A 30 -10.10 -3.07 -20.39
CA ILE A 30 -9.07 -3.20 -19.35
C ILE A 30 -9.44 -2.49 -18.04
N GLU A 31 -10.34 -1.48 -18.11
CA GLU A 31 -10.82 -0.72 -16.96
C GLU A 31 -12.24 -1.13 -16.52
N ALA A 32 -12.72 -2.26 -17.04
CA ALA A 32 -14.04 -2.76 -16.65
C ALA A 32 -14.15 -2.93 -15.13
N ARG A 33 -15.35 -2.66 -14.63
CA ARG A 33 -15.64 -2.79 -13.19
C ARG A 33 -16.41 -4.07 -12.92
N GLY A 34 -15.81 -4.95 -12.12
CA GLY A 34 -16.44 -6.16 -11.58
C GLY A 34 -17.03 -5.94 -10.20
N ASP A 35 -17.14 -7.02 -9.43
CA ASP A 35 -17.69 -7.00 -8.07
C ASP A 35 -16.92 -6.01 -7.19
N GLY A 36 -17.65 -5.19 -6.41
CA GLY A 36 -17.07 -4.17 -5.54
C GLY A 36 -16.32 -3.07 -6.28
N GLY A 37 -16.65 -2.84 -7.57
CA GLY A 37 -16.03 -1.81 -8.39
C GLY A 37 -14.55 -2.10 -8.75
N MET A 38 -14.07 -3.33 -8.54
CA MET A 38 -12.69 -3.70 -8.84
C MET A 38 -12.41 -3.72 -10.35
N THR A 39 -11.32 -3.09 -10.78
CA THR A 39 -10.76 -3.32 -12.12
C THR A 39 -10.06 -4.69 -12.17
N PRO A 40 -9.78 -5.24 -13.38
CA PRO A 40 -8.97 -6.45 -13.51
C PRO A 40 -7.64 -6.35 -12.75
N LEU A 41 -6.97 -5.19 -12.80
CA LEU A 41 -5.70 -4.97 -12.11
C LEU A 41 -5.87 -4.99 -10.58
N VAL A 42 -6.92 -4.34 -10.04
CA VAL A 42 -7.20 -4.39 -8.59
C VAL A 42 -7.51 -5.82 -8.15
N ALA A 43 -8.30 -6.58 -8.93
CA ALA A 43 -8.61 -7.98 -8.63
C ALA A 43 -7.36 -8.87 -8.62
N ALA A 44 -6.49 -8.74 -9.63
CA ALA A 44 -5.20 -9.44 -9.70
C ALA A 44 -4.31 -9.09 -8.52
N THR A 45 -4.25 -7.79 -8.16
CA THR A 45 -3.44 -7.31 -7.03
C THR A 45 -3.94 -7.86 -5.69
N LYS A 46 -5.26 -7.82 -5.45
CA LYS A 46 -5.85 -8.35 -4.20
C LYS A 46 -5.59 -9.84 -4.03
N ALA A 47 -5.54 -10.59 -5.12
CA ALA A 47 -5.20 -12.00 -5.14
C ALA A 47 -3.68 -12.29 -5.22
N ASN A 48 -2.84 -11.25 -5.23
CA ASN A 48 -1.38 -11.31 -5.41
C ASN A 48 -0.97 -12.11 -6.67
N ARG A 49 -1.64 -11.87 -7.79
CA ARG A 49 -1.41 -12.52 -9.08
C ARG A 49 -0.40 -11.72 -9.90
N VAL A 50 0.89 -11.91 -9.59
CA VAL A 50 1.99 -11.07 -10.11
C VAL A 50 2.03 -11.02 -11.64
N ASP A 51 1.96 -12.19 -12.31
CA ASP A 51 2.07 -12.23 -13.78
C ASP A 51 0.84 -11.63 -14.48
N ALA A 52 -0.37 -11.84 -13.92
CA ALA A 52 -1.58 -11.19 -14.42
C ALA A 52 -1.54 -9.68 -14.22
N ALA A 53 -1.09 -9.21 -13.04
CA ALA A 53 -0.92 -7.79 -12.76
C ALA A 53 0.11 -7.14 -13.71
N ARG A 54 1.23 -7.84 -13.97
CA ARG A 54 2.26 -7.38 -14.91
C ARG A 54 1.67 -7.16 -16.30
N LEU A 55 0.97 -8.16 -16.85
CA LEU A 55 0.37 -8.06 -18.19
C LEU A 55 -0.63 -6.90 -18.27
N LEU A 56 -1.45 -6.71 -17.24
CA LEU A 56 -2.42 -5.62 -17.19
C LEU A 56 -1.73 -4.26 -17.14
N ILE A 57 -0.70 -4.10 -16.31
CA ILE A 57 0.07 -2.86 -16.20
C ILE A 57 0.80 -2.55 -17.51
N GLU A 58 1.45 -3.54 -18.14
CA GLU A 58 2.13 -3.40 -19.44
C GLU A 58 1.15 -3.09 -20.57
N ALA A 59 -0.10 -3.55 -20.47
CA ALA A 59 -1.17 -3.22 -21.41
C ALA A 59 -1.80 -1.84 -21.15
N GLY A 60 -1.36 -1.11 -20.12
CA GLY A 60 -1.77 0.26 -19.83
C GLY A 60 -2.92 0.40 -18.83
N ALA A 61 -3.19 -0.62 -18.00
CA ALA A 61 -4.15 -0.49 -16.90
C ALA A 61 -3.77 0.65 -15.94
N ASP A 62 -4.75 1.44 -15.51
CA ASP A 62 -4.55 2.52 -14.54
C ASP A 62 -4.26 1.96 -13.13
N VAL A 63 -3.00 2.11 -12.71
CA VAL A 63 -2.53 1.67 -11.38
C VAL A 63 -3.17 2.43 -10.22
N ASN A 64 -3.80 3.59 -10.50
CA ASN A 64 -4.45 4.48 -9.54
C ASN A 64 -5.97 4.29 -9.50
N ALA A 65 -6.56 3.51 -10.42
CA ALA A 65 -7.99 3.27 -10.46
C ALA A 65 -8.46 2.59 -9.16
N LYS A 66 -9.35 3.27 -8.42
CA LYS A 66 -9.86 2.80 -7.12
C LYS A 66 -11.13 1.99 -7.27
N ASP A 67 -11.28 0.97 -6.42
CA ASP A 67 -12.52 0.23 -6.23
C ASP A 67 -13.50 0.97 -5.28
N ASP A 68 -14.66 0.35 -4.98
CA ASP A 68 -15.70 0.95 -4.15
C ASP A 68 -15.26 1.22 -2.71
N ILE A 69 -14.21 0.56 -2.23
CA ILE A 69 -13.65 0.78 -0.89
C ILE A 69 -12.37 1.63 -0.91
N GLN A 70 -12.12 2.34 -2.03
CA GLN A 70 -11.00 3.25 -2.21
C GLN A 70 -9.61 2.59 -2.23
N ASP A 71 -9.53 1.30 -2.57
CA ASP A 71 -8.28 0.62 -2.84
C ASP A 71 -7.94 0.70 -4.34
N SER A 72 -6.74 1.14 -4.67
CA SER A 72 -6.12 0.96 -6.00
C SER A 72 -5.10 -0.18 -5.95
N ALA A 73 -4.60 -0.60 -7.11
CA ALA A 73 -3.51 -1.58 -7.16
C ALA A 73 -2.29 -1.11 -6.37
N TYR A 74 -1.90 0.16 -6.52
CA TYR A 74 -0.80 0.77 -5.77
C TYR A 74 -1.05 0.72 -4.25
N LEU A 75 -2.19 1.27 -3.79
CA LEU A 75 -2.51 1.35 -2.36
C LEU A 75 -2.59 -0.03 -1.72
N TYR A 76 -3.27 -0.98 -2.39
CA TYR A 76 -3.43 -2.32 -1.84
C TYR A 76 -2.12 -3.11 -1.81
N ALA A 77 -1.29 -3.02 -2.87
CA ALA A 77 0.02 -3.67 -2.91
C ALA A 77 0.90 -3.19 -1.75
N GLY A 78 0.98 -1.88 -1.52
CA GLY A 78 1.71 -1.30 -0.38
C GLY A 78 1.14 -1.74 0.96
N ALA A 79 -0.19 -1.72 1.13
CA ALA A 79 -0.83 -2.12 2.38
C ALA A 79 -0.65 -3.61 2.73
N ARG A 80 -0.34 -4.47 1.75
CA ARG A 80 -0.25 -5.93 1.92
C ARG A 80 1.14 -6.52 1.73
N GLY A 81 2.14 -5.71 1.36
CA GLY A 81 3.48 -6.22 1.09
C GLY A 81 3.57 -7.02 -0.20
N HIS A 82 2.77 -6.68 -1.21
CA HIS A 82 2.87 -7.28 -2.53
C HIS A 82 3.95 -6.54 -3.33
N ASP A 83 5.21 -6.67 -2.86
CA ASP A 83 6.33 -5.80 -3.25
C ASP A 83 6.64 -5.82 -4.75
N GLU A 84 6.46 -6.97 -5.43
CA GLU A 84 6.65 -7.04 -6.88
C GLU A 84 5.60 -6.21 -7.63
N ILE A 85 4.33 -6.30 -7.24
CA ILE A 85 3.25 -5.50 -7.83
C ILE A 85 3.43 -4.04 -7.46
N LEU A 86 3.82 -3.73 -6.21
CA LEU A 86 4.10 -2.37 -5.75
C LEU A 86 5.18 -1.71 -6.62
N ARG A 87 6.31 -2.38 -6.87
CA ARG A 87 7.38 -1.84 -7.72
C ARG A 87 6.89 -1.59 -9.15
N MET A 88 6.06 -2.47 -9.69
CA MET A 88 5.47 -2.27 -11.01
C MET A 88 4.53 -1.05 -11.05
N THR A 89 3.66 -0.88 -10.05
CA THR A 89 2.77 0.29 -9.99
C THR A 89 3.54 1.58 -9.85
N LEU A 90 4.60 1.62 -9.03
CA LEU A 90 5.49 2.77 -8.87
C LEU A 90 6.18 3.13 -10.21
N ALA A 91 6.67 2.14 -10.95
CA ALA A 91 7.29 2.35 -12.25
C ALA A 91 6.31 2.85 -13.33
N HIS A 92 5.00 2.68 -13.13
CA HIS A 92 3.95 3.06 -14.08
C HIS A 92 3.05 4.19 -13.58
N GLY A 93 3.60 5.11 -12.77
CA GLY A 93 2.95 6.38 -12.45
C GLY A 93 1.95 6.30 -11.29
N ALA A 94 2.23 5.48 -10.29
CA ALA A 94 1.46 5.51 -9.04
C ALA A 94 1.46 6.91 -8.41
N ASP A 95 0.29 7.41 -8.03
CA ASP A 95 0.16 8.66 -7.28
C ASP A 95 0.51 8.43 -5.81
N LEU A 96 1.72 8.88 -5.43
CA LEU A 96 2.25 8.71 -4.07
C LEU A 96 1.43 9.44 -3.00
N ARG A 97 0.59 10.42 -3.39
CA ARG A 97 -0.32 11.16 -2.50
C ARG A 97 -1.69 10.52 -2.40
N SER A 98 -1.96 9.50 -3.20
CA SER A 98 -3.24 8.77 -3.14
C SER A 98 -3.44 8.17 -1.75
N THR A 99 -4.67 8.25 -1.24
CA THR A 99 -5.03 7.75 0.08
C THR A 99 -6.13 6.71 0.00
N ASN A 100 -6.13 5.78 0.96
CA ASN A 100 -7.21 4.81 1.17
C ASN A 100 -8.42 5.48 1.86
N ARG A 101 -9.48 4.69 2.15
CA ARG A 101 -10.70 5.17 2.84
C ARG A 101 -10.46 5.75 4.24
N PHE A 102 -9.32 5.48 4.86
CA PHE A 102 -8.92 6.00 6.17
C PHE A 102 -8.03 7.23 6.06
N GLY A 103 -7.85 7.78 4.86
CA GLY A 103 -7.01 8.93 4.60
C GLY A 103 -5.51 8.63 4.65
N GLY A 104 -5.10 7.37 4.73
CA GLY A 104 -3.69 6.97 4.79
C GLY A 104 -3.10 6.70 3.41
N THR A 105 -1.86 7.16 3.17
CA THR A 105 -1.05 6.73 2.02
C THR A 105 -0.65 5.25 2.17
N ALA A 106 -0.04 4.66 1.15
CA ALA A 106 0.42 3.26 1.20
C ALA A 106 1.41 2.98 2.34
N LEU A 107 2.18 3.99 2.78
CA LEU A 107 3.19 3.87 3.83
C LEU A 107 2.59 3.60 5.21
N ILE A 108 1.43 4.20 5.51
CA ILE A 108 0.78 4.07 6.81
C ILE A 108 0.40 2.61 7.13
N PRO A 109 -0.41 1.90 6.31
CA PRO A 109 -0.73 0.50 6.58
C PRO A 109 0.46 -0.47 6.42
N ALA A 110 1.49 -0.11 5.65
CA ALA A 110 2.73 -0.88 5.61
C ALA A 110 3.45 -0.83 6.96
N SER A 111 3.50 0.35 7.58
CA SER A 111 4.11 0.58 8.90
C SER A 111 3.31 -0.08 10.02
N GLU A 112 1.97 0.04 9.99
CA GLU A 112 1.04 -0.67 10.89
C GLU A 112 1.34 -2.17 10.97
N ARG A 113 1.59 -2.80 9.80
CA ARG A 113 1.81 -4.25 9.70
C ARG A 113 3.27 -4.66 9.86
N GLY A 114 4.17 -3.72 10.06
CA GLY A 114 5.59 -4.00 10.19
C GLY A 114 6.21 -4.59 8.91
N LEU A 115 5.77 -4.16 7.74
CA LEU A 115 6.23 -4.66 6.44
C LEU A 115 7.50 -3.91 6.03
N LEU A 116 8.61 -4.21 6.70
CA LEU A 116 9.88 -3.47 6.53
C LEU A 116 10.31 -3.31 5.07
N PRO A 117 10.37 -4.37 4.22
CA PRO A 117 10.74 -4.21 2.82
C PRO A 117 9.82 -3.25 2.05
N THR A 118 8.52 -3.28 2.33
CA THR A 118 7.54 -2.41 1.70
C THR A 118 7.72 -0.95 2.15
N VAL A 119 8.00 -0.72 3.44
CA VAL A 119 8.31 0.61 3.99
C VAL A 119 9.54 1.19 3.29
N GLU A 120 10.61 0.42 3.12
CA GLU A 120 11.81 0.82 2.38
C GLU A 120 11.49 1.22 0.94
N ILE A 121 10.74 0.38 0.20
CA ILE A 121 10.33 0.66 -1.18
C ILE A 121 9.55 1.98 -1.28
N LEU A 122 8.62 2.22 -0.35
CA LEU A 122 7.77 3.41 -0.39
C LEU A 122 8.54 4.69 -0.05
N LEU A 123 9.45 4.63 0.92
CA LEU A 123 10.33 5.76 1.26
C LEU A 123 11.31 6.07 0.13
N GLU A 124 11.93 5.05 -0.49
CA GLU A 124 12.79 5.22 -1.67
C GLU A 124 12.04 5.86 -2.85
N ALA A 125 10.76 5.55 -3.00
CA ALA A 125 9.91 6.16 -4.02
C ALA A 125 9.53 7.62 -3.71
N GLY A 126 9.76 8.11 -2.48
CA GLY A 126 9.46 9.48 -2.06
C GLY A 126 8.04 9.67 -1.50
N VAL A 127 7.43 8.61 -0.95
CA VAL A 127 6.17 8.77 -0.20
C VAL A 127 6.45 9.57 1.06
N ASP A 128 5.63 10.60 1.30
CA ASP A 128 5.74 11.48 2.46
C ASP A 128 5.56 10.68 3.78
N PRO A 129 6.60 10.58 4.63
CA PRO A 129 6.53 9.85 5.89
C PRO A 129 5.66 10.56 6.94
N ASP A 130 5.44 11.86 6.77
CA ASP A 130 4.72 12.71 7.72
C ASP A 130 3.25 12.91 7.35
N HIS A 131 2.77 12.25 6.29
CA HIS A 131 1.36 12.27 5.94
C HIS A 131 0.49 11.85 7.13
N ILE A 132 -0.55 12.65 7.42
CA ILE A 132 -1.47 12.41 8.54
C ILE A 132 -2.79 11.84 8.03
N ASN A 133 -3.21 10.70 8.57
CA ASN A 133 -4.48 10.05 8.23
C ASN A 133 -5.68 10.66 8.99
N ASN A 134 -6.88 10.12 8.78
CA ASN A 134 -8.12 10.61 9.40
C ASN A 134 -8.17 10.41 10.94
N LEU A 135 -7.26 9.63 11.53
CA LEU A 135 -7.11 9.47 12.98
C LEU A 135 -6.13 10.49 13.59
N GLY A 136 -5.51 11.33 12.76
CA GLY A 136 -4.45 12.24 13.20
C GLY A 136 -3.10 11.54 13.37
N TRP A 137 -2.86 10.41 12.69
CA TRP A 137 -1.67 9.58 12.83
C TRP A 137 -0.80 9.58 11.57
N THR A 138 0.52 9.66 11.78
CA THR A 138 1.54 9.40 10.76
C THR A 138 1.91 7.91 10.74
N ALA A 139 2.79 7.52 9.82
CA ALA A 139 3.35 6.16 9.76
C ALA A 139 4.06 5.76 11.08
N LEU A 140 4.76 6.71 11.76
CA LEU A 140 5.36 6.48 13.07
C LEU A 140 4.31 6.13 14.13
N HIS A 141 3.21 6.88 14.20
CA HIS A 141 2.13 6.60 15.15
C HIS A 141 1.53 5.21 14.93
N GLU A 142 1.23 4.84 13.68
CA GLU A 142 0.67 3.52 13.35
C GLU A 142 1.62 2.38 13.76
N ALA A 143 2.92 2.50 13.48
CA ALA A 143 3.92 1.50 13.86
C ALA A 143 4.03 1.33 15.39
N ILE A 144 3.87 2.42 16.15
CA ILE A 144 3.97 2.41 17.62
C ILE A 144 2.67 1.95 18.26
N VAL A 145 1.53 2.47 17.79
CA VAL A 145 0.23 2.26 18.44
C VAL A 145 -0.33 0.88 18.15
N LEU A 146 -0.21 0.41 16.91
CA LEU A 146 -0.75 -0.85 16.43
C LEU A 146 0.30 -1.96 16.34
N GLY A 147 1.58 -1.61 16.44
CA GLY A 147 2.68 -2.56 16.55
C GLY A 147 2.77 -3.20 17.94
N ASP A 148 3.61 -4.22 18.05
CA ASP A 148 3.83 -5.01 19.28
C ASP A 148 5.15 -4.69 20.01
N GLY A 149 5.91 -3.68 19.55
CA GLY A 149 7.19 -3.28 20.11
C GLY A 149 8.36 -4.26 19.85
N SER A 150 8.14 -5.32 19.06
CA SER A 150 9.17 -6.29 18.69
C SER A 150 10.30 -5.66 17.86
N ALA A 151 11.42 -6.38 17.71
CA ALA A 151 12.55 -5.95 16.89
C ALA A 151 12.16 -5.52 15.48
N ARG A 152 11.15 -6.16 14.88
CA ARG A 152 10.60 -5.78 13.58
C ARG A 152 10.06 -4.35 13.58
N TYR A 153 9.30 -3.95 14.61
CA TYR A 153 8.78 -2.59 14.70
C TYR A 153 9.85 -1.56 15.09
N VAL A 154 10.87 -1.96 15.84
CA VAL A 154 12.05 -1.12 16.07
C VAL A 154 12.74 -0.78 14.74
N GLU A 155 12.92 -1.78 13.86
CA GLU A 155 13.50 -1.54 12.53
C GLU A 155 12.59 -0.66 11.66
N VAL A 156 11.27 -0.87 11.67
CA VAL A 156 10.33 0.00 10.95
C VAL A 156 10.42 1.44 11.42
N VAL A 157 10.43 1.68 12.74
CA VAL A 157 10.56 3.03 13.30
C VAL A 157 11.90 3.66 12.90
N ARG A 158 13.01 2.90 12.99
CA ARG A 158 14.33 3.35 12.55
C ARG A 158 14.32 3.75 11.08
N THR A 159 13.77 2.90 10.21
CA THR A 159 13.70 3.13 8.77
C THR A 159 12.85 4.36 8.44
N LEU A 160 11.73 4.57 9.14
CA LEU A 160 10.92 5.78 8.99
C LEU A 160 11.69 7.04 9.37
N LEU A 161 12.42 7.02 10.50
CA LEU A 161 13.24 8.15 10.96
C LEU A 161 14.40 8.44 9.99
N ASP A 162 15.08 7.40 9.53
CA ASP A 162 16.17 7.52 8.55
C ASP A 162 15.63 8.01 7.18
N GLY A 163 14.36 7.72 6.87
CA GLY A 163 13.61 8.22 5.72
C GLY A 163 13.03 9.63 5.88
N GLY A 164 13.31 10.29 7.01
CA GLY A 164 12.97 11.69 7.24
C GLY A 164 11.68 11.94 8.02
N ALA A 165 11.10 10.91 8.66
CA ALA A 165 9.90 11.09 9.49
C ALA A 165 10.18 12.03 10.69
N ASP A 166 9.29 12.99 10.90
CA ASP A 166 9.36 13.95 12.03
C ASP A 166 8.75 13.35 13.30
N ALA A 167 9.61 12.94 14.24
CA ALA A 167 9.20 12.40 15.54
C ALA A 167 8.56 13.45 16.48
N THR A 168 8.49 14.71 16.09
CA THR A 168 7.87 15.79 16.88
C THR A 168 6.42 16.05 16.52
N ILE A 169 5.90 15.43 15.46
CA ILE A 169 4.49 15.49 15.10
C ILE A 169 3.66 14.80 16.18
N ARG A 170 2.67 15.52 16.70
CA ARG A 170 1.75 15.01 17.71
C ARG A 170 0.56 14.31 17.03
N ASP A 171 0.02 13.30 17.68
CA ASP A 171 -1.23 12.67 17.23
C ASP A 171 -2.46 13.57 17.45
N GLY A 172 -3.66 13.07 17.11
CA GLY A 172 -4.91 13.80 17.26
C GLY A 172 -5.26 14.19 18.72
N ASP A 173 -4.65 13.54 19.72
CA ASP A 173 -4.79 13.84 21.15
C ASP A 173 -3.65 14.72 21.69
N GLY A 174 -2.74 15.15 20.82
CA GLY A 174 -1.60 16.00 21.17
C GLY A 174 -0.43 15.24 21.81
N VAL A 175 -0.35 13.91 21.68
CA VAL A 175 0.68 13.05 22.28
C VAL A 175 1.83 12.84 21.27
N LEU A 176 3.07 12.90 21.76
CA LEU A 176 4.25 12.64 20.95
C LEU A 176 4.47 11.12 20.70
N PRO A 177 5.05 10.71 19.57
CA PRO A 177 5.43 9.32 19.32
C PRO A 177 6.25 8.68 20.45
N VAL A 178 7.20 9.43 21.03
CA VAL A 178 8.05 8.95 22.13
C VAL A 178 7.26 8.69 23.40
N ASP A 179 6.23 9.49 23.70
CA ASP A 179 5.38 9.31 24.87
C ASP A 179 4.44 8.12 24.68
N LEU A 180 3.95 7.88 23.45
CA LEU A 180 3.16 6.70 23.10
C LEU A 180 3.98 5.41 23.24
N ALA A 181 5.23 5.40 22.81
CA ALA A 181 6.14 4.27 22.94
C ALA A 181 6.48 4.00 24.41
N ALA A 182 6.78 5.05 25.20
CA ALA A 182 7.07 4.95 26.63
C ALA A 182 5.88 4.39 27.43
N ALA A 183 4.66 4.86 27.14
CA ALA A 183 3.43 4.37 27.79
C ALA A 183 3.17 2.87 27.55
N ARG A 184 3.71 2.31 26.45
CA ARG A 184 3.63 0.87 26.11
C ARG A 184 4.80 0.05 26.61
N GLY A 185 5.82 0.69 27.20
CA GLY A 185 7.04 0.01 27.62
C GLY A 185 7.97 -0.42 26.46
N TYR A 186 7.89 0.25 25.33
CA TYR A 186 8.69 -0.06 24.15
C TYR A 186 10.04 0.66 24.18
N ASP A 187 10.88 0.33 25.18
CA ASP A 187 12.13 1.02 25.47
C ASP A 187 13.10 1.12 24.27
N ALA A 188 13.13 0.08 23.44
CA ALA A 188 13.95 0.09 22.23
C ALA A 188 13.45 1.12 21.19
N ILE A 189 12.13 1.26 21.03
CA ILE A 189 11.53 2.29 20.17
C ILE A 189 11.75 3.69 20.76
N VAL A 190 11.63 3.85 22.09
CA VAL A 190 11.95 5.11 22.79
C VAL A 190 13.40 5.53 22.51
N ALA A 191 14.34 4.59 22.52
CA ALA A 191 15.74 4.87 22.22
C ALA A 191 15.94 5.37 20.78
N GLU A 192 15.24 4.77 19.80
CA GLU A 192 15.28 5.23 18.40
C GLU A 192 14.71 6.65 18.23
N LEU A 193 13.56 6.94 18.87
CA LEU A 193 12.90 8.24 18.79
C LEU A 193 13.65 9.40 19.47
N ARG A 194 14.70 9.09 20.25
CA ARG A 194 15.54 10.08 20.96
C ARG A 194 16.93 10.25 20.34
N ARG A 195 17.22 9.59 19.24
CA ARG A 195 18.52 9.72 18.53
C ARG A 195 18.84 11.15 18.11
#